data_2ebcc06077ddbe1800f262dcce2427c0
#
_entry.id   2ebcc06077ddbe1800f262dcce2427c0
#
_cell.length_a   1.000
_cell.length_b   1.000
_cell.length_c   1.000
_cell.angle_alpha   90.00
_cell.angle_beta   90.00
_cell.angle_gamma   90.00
#
_symmetry.space_group_name_H-M   'P 1'
#
loop_
_entity.id
_entity.type
_entity.pdbx_description
1 polymer ?
#
loop_
_entity_poly.entity_id
_entity_poly.type
_entity_poly.pdbx_seq_one_letter_code
_entity_poly.pdbx_strand_id
1 'polypeptide(L)'
;MPRLKDLARLLRRRIRTTVWEAFGYPVITNVNRTKAKTRRALLVYLVEPFVIRPDDPRFLEHQNVKQCMQIATALGAAGYCVDVADVADRRFVPPRKYDLVVSHRVDLPDANEMLEEAVRVYLASGKNHFVHNRSVRARYQALARRRGCTLEPPVPNTEDMPFVRRSHAIAGFGNRPSVATWTDVAAVPLFPFNNYGYASTRSTIESKNFADARSRFLFFASRDQVAKGLDLLLEIFAHHPELELYVCSAYGKEESFVRCYEQELLHTANIHAMGLIGVNTEQFYDLTRICGHVIHPSCSDATPGSVVQCMHAGLIPIVTKECGMELQGVGTELPDDSPATIERVIIESDGRQEGWLVDQARKTRQLALEQYSEDAFVRRWNEIAVSLASLHGTGQRA
;
A
#
# COMPACT_ATOMS: atom_id res chain seq x y z
N MET A 1 1.42 -8.13 28.21
CA MET A 1 2.92 -8.14 28.16
C MET A 1 3.36 -9.01 26.98
N PRO A 2 4.26 -8.57 26.11
CA PRO A 2 4.80 -9.40 25.06
C PRO A 2 5.48 -10.64 25.67
N ARG A 3 5.25 -11.82 25.06
CA ARG A 3 5.87 -13.06 25.53
C ARG A 3 7.39 -12.97 25.36
N LEU A 4 8.16 -13.60 26.24
CA LEU A 4 9.64 -13.63 26.19
C LEU A 4 10.20 -13.97 24.78
N LYS A 5 9.50 -14.83 24.04
CA LYS A 5 9.82 -15.17 22.64
C LYS A 5 9.69 -13.97 21.69
N ASP A 6 8.74 -13.08 21.92
CA ASP A 6 8.51 -11.91 21.06
C ASP A 6 9.56 -10.83 21.33
N LEU A 7 9.95 -10.65 22.60
CA LEU A 7 11.08 -9.79 22.98
C LEU A 7 12.40 -10.27 22.36
N ALA A 8 12.68 -11.57 22.42
CA ALA A 8 13.88 -12.14 21.81
C ALA A 8 13.89 -11.98 20.28
N ARG A 9 12.74 -12.09 19.61
CA ARG A 9 12.60 -11.82 18.16
C ARG A 9 12.88 -10.36 17.82
N LEU A 10 12.27 -9.42 18.57
CA LEU A 10 12.48 -7.98 18.39
C LEU A 10 13.95 -7.61 18.56
N LEU A 11 14.62 -8.16 19.58
CA LEU A 11 16.03 -7.93 19.82
C LEU A 11 16.90 -8.45 18.68
N ARG A 12 16.66 -9.69 18.20
CA ARG A 12 17.37 -10.26 17.04
C ARG A 12 17.16 -9.44 15.77
N ARG A 13 15.93 -8.94 15.53
CA ARG A 13 15.64 -8.06 14.40
C ARG A 13 16.46 -6.78 14.50
N ARG A 14 16.44 -6.13 15.68
CA ARG A 14 17.16 -4.88 15.90
C ARG A 14 18.67 -5.05 15.71
N ILE A 15 19.26 -6.10 16.27
CA ILE A 15 20.67 -6.42 16.08
C ILE A 15 20.99 -6.64 14.61
N ARG A 16 20.20 -7.44 13.89
CA ARG A 16 20.40 -7.70 12.46
C ARG A 16 20.31 -6.43 11.63
N THR A 17 19.28 -5.60 11.84
CA THR A 17 19.12 -4.33 11.13
C THR A 17 20.30 -3.41 11.39
N THR A 18 20.75 -3.26 12.65
CA THR A 18 21.92 -2.46 13.02
C THR A 18 23.20 -2.98 12.34
N VAL A 19 23.41 -4.30 12.30
CA VAL A 19 24.53 -4.92 11.59
C VAL A 19 24.48 -4.62 10.10
N TRP A 20 23.32 -4.76 9.46
CA TRP A 20 23.17 -4.47 8.04
C TRP A 20 23.36 -2.98 7.72
N GLU A 21 22.85 -2.08 8.56
CA GLU A 21 23.06 -0.64 8.41
C GLU A 21 24.54 -0.27 8.56
N ALA A 22 25.26 -0.93 9.48
CA ALA A 22 26.68 -0.68 9.72
C ALA A 22 27.59 -1.27 8.64
N PHE A 23 27.36 -2.53 8.25
CA PHE A 23 28.26 -3.33 7.39
C PHE A 23 27.76 -3.59 5.97
N GLY A 24 26.53 -3.16 5.63
CA GLY A 24 25.85 -3.41 4.34
C GLY A 24 24.88 -4.58 4.43
N TYR A 25 23.86 -4.52 3.57
CA TYR A 25 22.87 -5.58 3.43
C TYR A 25 23.44 -6.73 2.58
N PRO A 26 23.09 -8.00 2.87
CA PRO A 26 23.53 -9.11 2.05
C PRO A 26 22.82 -9.08 0.68
N VAL A 27 23.53 -9.45 -0.38
CA VAL A 27 22.90 -9.82 -1.64
C VAL A 27 22.57 -11.31 -1.60
N ILE A 28 21.28 -11.64 -1.70
CA ILE A 28 20.83 -13.04 -1.71
C ILE A 28 20.82 -13.52 -3.17
N THR A 29 21.72 -14.42 -3.49
CA THR A 29 21.90 -14.91 -4.87
C THR A 29 21.05 -16.14 -5.14
N ASN A 30 20.53 -16.23 -6.38
CA ASN A 30 19.78 -17.40 -6.88
C ASN A 30 18.65 -17.83 -5.93
N VAL A 31 17.80 -16.87 -5.52
CA VAL A 31 16.71 -17.11 -4.56
C VAL A 31 15.70 -18.16 -5.06
N ASN A 32 15.55 -18.33 -6.36
CA ASN A 32 14.68 -19.31 -7.01
C ASN A 32 15.36 -20.68 -7.25
N ARG A 33 16.60 -20.85 -6.78
CA ARG A 33 17.37 -22.12 -6.84
C ARG A 33 17.41 -22.77 -8.23
N THR A 34 17.39 -21.97 -9.28
CA THR A 34 17.47 -22.51 -10.65
C THR A 34 18.86 -23.06 -10.96
N LYS A 35 18.91 -24.14 -11.74
CA LYS A 35 20.15 -24.66 -12.32
C LYS A 35 20.50 -24.02 -13.68
N ALA A 36 19.51 -23.38 -14.31
CA ALA A 36 19.71 -22.63 -15.56
C ALA A 36 20.56 -21.38 -15.30
N LYS A 37 21.56 -21.14 -16.16
CA LYS A 37 22.53 -20.04 -15.99
C LYS A 37 22.42 -18.98 -17.09
N THR A 38 21.36 -19.00 -17.88
CA THR A 38 21.30 -18.25 -19.14
C THR A 38 20.96 -16.78 -18.97
N ARG A 39 20.01 -16.42 -18.13
CA ARG A 39 19.62 -15.02 -17.88
C ARG A 39 19.57 -14.72 -16.40
N ARG A 40 19.96 -13.49 -16.01
CA ARG A 40 20.00 -13.04 -14.62
C ARG A 40 19.10 -11.85 -14.40
N ALA A 41 18.30 -11.88 -13.33
CA ALA A 41 17.55 -10.73 -12.87
C ALA A 41 18.04 -10.27 -11.50
N LEU A 42 18.10 -8.97 -11.30
CA LEU A 42 18.30 -8.33 -10.01
C LEU A 42 16.97 -7.72 -9.55
N LEU A 43 16.50 -8.12 -8.38
CA LEU A 43 15.37 -7.49 -7.71
C LEU A 43 15.91 -6.63 -6.55
N VAL A 44 15.82 -5.32 -6.65
CA VAL A 44 16.19 -4.37 -5.58
C VAL A 44 14.91 -4.00 -4.82
N TYR A 45 14.62 -4.77 -3.77
CA TYR A 45 13.43 -4.56 -2.95
C TYR A 45 13.70 -4.92 -1.49
N LEU A 46 13.37 -6.13 -1.00
CA LEU A 46 13.59 -6.55 0.37
C LEU A 46 14.36 -7.87 0.43
N VAL A 47 15.45 -7.92 1.20
CA VAL A 47 16.16 -9.18 1.45
C VAL A 47 15.60 -9.95 2.63
N GLU A 48 14.90 -9.29 3.54
CA GLU A 48 14.37 -9.89 4.77
C GLU A 48 13.56 -11.16 4.55
N PRO A 49 12.63 -11.25 3.55
CA PRO A 49 11.83 -12.45 3.30
C PRO A 49 12.64 -13.72 3.02
N PHE A 50 13.85 -13.57 2.51
CA PHE A 50 14.71 -14.70 2.12
C PHE A 50 15.63 -15.20 3.25
N VAL A 51 15.63 -14.48 4.39
CA VAL A 51 16.48 -14.81 5.55
C VAL A 51 15.69 -15.07 6.83
N ILE A 52 14.37 -14.92 6.80
CA ILE A 52 13.48 -15.28 7.89
C ILE A 52 12.82 -16.64 7.65
N ARG A 53 12.27 -17.24 8.70
CA ARG A 53 11.56 -18.52 8.57
C ARG A 53 10.19 -18.30 7.92
N PRO A 54 9.65 -19.29 7.19
CA PRO A 54 8.33 -19.19 6.56
C PRO A 54 7.16 -18.94 7.54
N ASP A 55 7.32 -19.36 8.80
CA ASP A 55 6.34 -19.18 9.88
C ASP A 55 6.52 -17.89 10.67
N ASP A 56 7.41 -17.00 10.23
CA ASP A 56 7.66 -15.73 10.91
C ASP A 56 6.45 -14.80 10.82
N PRO A 57 5.95 -14.23 11.94
CA PRO A 57 4.79 -13.35 11.94
C PRO A 57 4.90 -12.13 11.02
N ARG A 58 6.11 -11.70 10.67
CA ARG A 58 6.35 -10.58 9.76
C ARG A 58 5.73 -10.76 8.37
N PHE A 59 5.52 -12.00 7.94
CA PHE A 59 4.76 -12.28 6.71
C PHE A 59 3.31 -11.81 6.77
N LEU A 60 2.78 -11.53 7.98
CA LEU A 60 1.44 -11.01 8.20
C LEU A 60 1.43 -9.54 8.67
N GLU A 61 2.61 -8.95 8.95
CA GLU A 61 2.70 -7.54 9.37
C GLU A 61 2.53 -6.59 8.18
N HIS A 62 3.11 -6.94 7.02
CA HIS A 62 3.03 -6.12 5.82
C HIS A 62 3.14 -6.97 4.56
N GLN A 63 2.28 -6.73 3.58
CA GLN A 63 2.20 -7.51 2.34
C GLN A 63 3.51 -7.52 1.54
N ASN A 64 4.30 -6.43 1.57
CA ASN A 64 5.54 -6.29 0.81
C ASN A 64 6.56 -7.41 1.08
N VAL A 65 6.52 -8.02 2.27
CA VAL A 65 7.39 -9.15 2.63
C VAL A 65 7.09 -10.35 1.72
N LYS A 66 5.82 -10.71 1.55
CA LYS A 66 5.39 -11.78 0.63
C LYS A 66 5.54 -11.35 -0.84
N GLN A 67 5.18 -10.13 -1.17
CA GLN A 67 5.24 -9.59 -2.53
C GLN A 67 6.63 -9.71 -3.12
N CYS A 68 7.67 -9.42 -2.34
CA CYS A 68 9.04 -9.56 -2.79
C CYS A 68 9.36 -11.00 -3.24
N MET A 69 8.93 -11.99 -2.46
CA MET A 69 9.12 -13.41 -2.81
C MET A 69 8.31 -13.80 -4.06
N GLN A 70 7.08 -13.31 -4.18
CA GLN A 70 6.20 -13.59 -5.31
C GLN A 70 6.73 -12.99 -6.62
N ILE A 71 7.24 -11.76 -6.56
CA ILE A 71 7.91 -11.10 -7.69
C ILE A 71 9.13 -11.91 -8.11
N ALA A 72 9.99 -12.28 -7.17
CA ALA A 72 11.17 -13.11 -7.47
C ALA A 72 10.78 -14.47 -8.07
N THR A 73 9.70 -15.10 -7.59
CA THR A 73 9.17 -16.36 -8.13
C THR A 73 8.67 -16.17 -9.57
N ALA A 74 7.91 -15.10 -9.86
CA ALA A 74 7.41 -14.80 -11.20
C ALA A 74 8.57 -14.56 -12.20
N LEU A 75 9.60 -13.81 -11.80
CA LEU A 75 10.80 -13.61 -12.61
C LEU A 75 11.53 -14.95 -12.86
N GLY A 76 11.59 -15.82 -11.84
CA GLY A 76 12.13 -17.15 -11.97
C GLY A 76 11.36 -18.01 -12.98
N ALA A 77 10.03 -17.98 -12.94
CA ALA A 77 9.16 -18.68 -13.89
C ALA A 77 9.33 -18.15 -15.33
N ALA A 78 9.67 -16.86 -15.50
CA ALA A 78 10.01 -16.27 -16.79
C ALA A 78 11.44 -16.59 -17.28
N GLY A 79 12.18 -17.47 -16.58
CA GLY A 79 13.46 -18.01 -17.00
C GLY A 79 14.69 -17.28 -16.47
N TYR A 80 14.56 -16.46 -15.43
CA TYR A 80 15.69 -15.77 -14.82
C TYR A 80 16.24 -16.49 -13.60
N CYS A 81 17.57 -16.45 -13.42
CA CYS A 81 18.22 -16.68 -12.13
C CYS A 81 18.14 -15.36 -11.35
N VAL A 82 17.41 -15.34 -10.23
CA VAL A 82 17.07 -14.11 -9.52
C VAL A 82 17.99 -13.90 -8.33
N ASP A 83 18.66 -12.74 -8.30
CA ASP A 83 19.38 -12.22 -7.15
C ASP A 83 18.55 -11.09 -6.51
N VAL A 84 18.63 -10.92 -5.19
CA VAL A 84 17.88 -9.90 -4.45
C VAL A 84 18.83 -9.04 -3.63
N ALA A 85 18.69 -7.72 -3.76
CA ALA A 85 19.37 -6.72 -2.94
C ALA A 85 18.34 -5.87 -2.16
N ASP A 86 18.75 -5.31 -1.03
CA ASP A 86 17.85 -4.50 -0.20
C ASP A 86 17.73 -3.07 -0.72
N VAL A 87 16.51 -2.56 -0.75
CA VAL A 87 16.20 -1.18 -1.16
C VAL A 87 16.82 -0.14 -0.23
N ALA A 88 17.04 -0.48 1.04
CA ALA A 88 17.64 0.40 2.04
C ALA A 88 19.16 0.50 1.93
N ASP A 89 19.82 -0.41 1.22
CA ASP A 89 21.27 -0.37 1.05
C ASP A 89 21.70 0.69 0.06
N ARG A 90 22.02 1.89 0.56
CA ARG A 90 22.48 3.01 -0.26
C ARG A 90 23.90 2.82 -0.85
N ARG A 91 24.67 1.88 -0.29
CA ARG A 91 26.04 1.53 -0.73
C ARG A 91 26.07 0.38 -1.73
N PHE A 92 24.89 -0.21 -1.98
CA PHE A 92 24.80 -1.36 -2.88
C PHE A 92 25.32 -1.05 -4.27
N VAL A 93 26.25 -1.90 -4.73
CA VAL A 93 26.77 -1.93 -6.09
C VAL A 93 26.50 -3.32 -6.66
N PRO A 94 25.90 -3.44 -7.86
CA PRO A 94 25.64 -4.74 -8.49
C PRO A 94 26.93 -5.57 -8.62
N PRO A 95 26.96 -6.80 -8.09
CA PRO A 95 28.19 -7.60 -8.04
C PRO A 95 28.55 -8.29 -9.38
N ARG A 96 27.67 -8.20 -10.37
CA ARG A 96 27.80 -8.86 -11.68
C ARG A 96 26.88 -8.26 -12.71
N LYS A 97 27.03 -8.62 -13.99
CA LYS A 97 26.10 -8.25 -15.07
C LYS A 97 24.75 -8.90 -14.89
N TYR A 98 23.68 -8.15 -15.19
CA TYR A 98 22.31 -8.60 -15.17
C TYR A 98 21.64 -8.28 -16.50
N ASP A 99 20.72 -9.14 -16.91
CA ASP A 99 19.89 -8.94 -18.10
C ASP A 99 18.65 -8.11 -17.76
N LEU A 100 18.13 -8.24 -16.55
CA LEU A 100 16.94 -7.53 -16.05
C LEU A 100 17.21 -6.96 -14.67
N VAL A 101 16.81 -5.72 -14.44
CA VAL A 101 16.80 -5.08 -13.12
C VAL A 101 15.41 -4.58 -12.81
N VAL A 102 14.79 -5.08 -11.75
CA VAL A 102 13.53 -4.57 -11.19
C VAL A 102 13.88 -3.85 -9.89
N SER A 103 13.70 -2.54 -9.82
CA SER A 103 14.12 -1.75 -8.66
C SER A 103 13.00 -0.89 -8.10
N HIS A 104 12.85 -0.94 -6.77
CA HIS A 104 12.04 0.02 -6.01
C HIS A 104 12.83 1.30 -5.67
N ARG A 105 14.13 1.33 -5.91
CA ARG A 105 14.96 2.54 -5.75
C ARG A 105 14.90 3.40 -6.99
N VAL A 106 14.58 4.68 -6.80
CA VAL A 106 14.58 5.71 -7.85
C VAL A 106 15.99 6.21 -8.18
N ASP A 107 16.93 6.03 -7.25
CA ASP A 107 18.30 6.52 -7.27
C ASP A 107 19.35 5.40 -7.39
N LEU A 108 18.95 4.22 -7.90
CA LEU A 108 19.90 3.13 -8.10
C LEU A 108 20.99 3.63 -9.08
N PRO A 109 22.28 3.57 -8.68
CA PRO A 109 23.37 4.06 -9.52
C PRO A 109 23.40 3.34 -10.86
N ASP A 110 23.47 4.13 -11.93
CA ASP A 110 23.44 3.66 -13.31
C ASP A 110 24.85 3.63 -13.95
N ALA A 111 25.82 4.23 -13.28
CA ALA A 111 27.18 4.37 -13.77
C ALA A 111 28.00 3.07 -13.73
N ASN A 112 27.33 1.93 -13.54
CA ASN A 112 28.00 0.64 -13.42
C ASN A 112 27.80 -0.15 -14.71
N GLU A 113 28.89 -0.52 -15.39
CA GLU A 113 28.94 -1.41 -16.56
C GLU A 113 28.10 -2.70 -16.38
N MET A 114 27.84 -3.07 -15.12
CA MET A 114 27.03 -4.23 -14.77
C MET A 114 25.54 -4.10 -15.13
N LEU A 115 25.03 -2.87 -15.32
CA LEU A 115 23.63 -2.59 -15.66
C LEU A 115 23.45 -1.94 -17.04
N GLU A 116 24.52 -1.70 -17.78
CA GLU A 116 24.48 -0.95 -19.05
C GLU A 116 23.53 -1.59 -20.07
N GLU A 117 23.60 -2.90 -20.22
CA GLU A 117 22.80 -3.68 -21.18
C GLU A 117 21.50 -4.21 -20.56
N ALA A 118 21.25 -3.97 -19.27
CA ALA A 118 20.10 -4.53 -18.58
C ALA A 118 18.78 -3.84 -18.97
N VAL A 119 17.71 -4.60 -19.15
CA VAL A 119 16.35 -4.05 -19.14
C VAL A 119 16.07 -3.54 -17.74
N ARG A 120 15.79 -2.23 -17.61
CA ARG A 120 15.52 -1.56 -16.33
C ARG A 120 14.04 -1.39 -16.14
N VAL A 121 13.52 -1.83 -15.00
CA VAL A 121 12.11 -1.72 -14.63
C VAL A 121 12.02 -1.04 -13.28
N TYR A 122 11.34 0.10 -13.24
CA TYR A 122 11.05 0.73 -11.96
C TYR A 122 9.82 0.07 -11.32
N LEU A 123 9.93 -0.32 -10.05
CA LEU A 123 8.86 -0.86 -9.23
C LEU A 123 8.25 0.29 -8.40
N ALA A 124 7.18 0.90 -8.91
CA ALA A 124 6.55 2.05 -8.29
C ALA A 124 5.58 1.65 -7.17
N SER A 125 5.69 2.29 -6.00
CA SER A 125 4.78 2.07 -4.87
C SER A 125 3.51 2.94 -4.89
N GLY A 126 3.33 3.75 -5.93
CA GLY A 126 2.20 4.66 -6.07
C GLY A 126 2.39 5.62 -7.25
N LYS A 127 1.75 6.78 -7.16
CA LYS A 127 1.89 7.87 -8.14
C LYS A 127 3.31 8.41 -8.18
N ASN A 128 3.67 9.10 -9.26
CA ASN A 128 4.98 9.72 -9.34
C ASN A 128 5.19 10.75 -8.22
N HIS A 129 6.44 10.98 -7.85
CA HIS A 129 6.81 11.76 -6.68
C HIS A 129 6.36 13.23 -6.79
N PHE A 130 6.36 13.82 -7.98
CA PHE A 130 5.87 15.19 -8.19
C PHE A 130 4.38 15.31 -7.88
N VAL A 131 3.58 14.37 -8.38
CA VAL A 131 2.13 14.33 -8.14
C VAL A 131 1.85 14.07 -6.67
N HIS A 132 2.51 13.08 -6.07
CA HIS A 132 2.37 12.75 -4.65
C HIS A 132 2.70 13.96 -3.76
N ASN A 133 3.89 14.53 -3.91
CA ASN A 133 4.36 15.66 -3.10
C ASN A 133 3.43 16.87 -3.22
N ARG A 134 2.97 17.17 -4.45
CA ARG A 134 2.01 18.27 -4.70
C ARG A 134 0.68 18.04 -3.98
N SER A 135 0.12 16.84 -4.08
CA SER A 135 -1.16 16.50 -3.44
C SER A 135 -1.08 16.59 -1.92
N VAL A 136 0.00 16.04 -1.34
CA VAL A 136 0.22 16.11 0.12
C VAL A 136 0.37 17.55 0.58
N ARG A 137 1.22 18.36 -0.07
CA ARG A 137 1.39 19.78 0.28
C ARG A 137 0.07 20.54 0.21
N ALA A 138 -0.73 20.32 -0.84
CA ALA A 138 -2.02 20.97 -1.02
C ALA A 138 -3.00 20.61 0.11
N ARG A 139 -3.02 19.34 0.55
CA ARG A 139 -3.88 18.87 1.65
C ARG A 139 -3.48 19.53 2.98
N TYR A 140 -2.18 19.62 3.32
CA TYR A 140 -1.70 20.28 4.52
C TYR A 140 -1.99 21.78 4.51
N GLN A 141 -1.86 22.45 3.36
CA GLN A 141 -2.25 23.84 3.20
C GLN A 141 -3.77 24.05 3.37
N ALA A 142 -4.57 23.11 2.85
CA ALA A 142 -6.02 23.16 3.03
C ALA A 142 -6.43 22.99 4.50
N LEU A 143 -5.78 22.07 5.24
CA LEU A 143 -5.96 21.91 6.68
C LEU A 143 -5.62 23.21 7.41
N ALA A 144 -4.47 23.84 7.13
CA ALA A 144 -4.07 25.07 7.77
C ALA A 144 -5.11 26.19 7.58
N ARG A 145 -5.71 26.28 6.39
CA ARG A 145 -6.78 27.26 6.10
C ARG A 145 -8.08 26.96 6.84
N ARG A 146 -8.48 25.68 6.96
CA ARG A 146 -9.73 25.28 7.63
C ARG A 146 -9.64 25.39 9.15
N ARG A 147 -8.52 24.90 9.70
CA ARG A 147 -8.37 24.65 11.15
C ARG A 147 -7.52 25.70 11.87
N GLY A 148 -6.72 26.48 11.14
CA GLY A 148 -5.74 27.39 11.74
C GLY A 148 -4.52 26.67 12.36
N CYS A 149 -4.40 25.36 12.22
CA CYS A 149 -3.26 24.58 12.67
C CYS A 149 -2.25 24.42 11.52
N THR A 150 -1.02 24.86 11.74
CA THR A 150 0.07 24.58 10.78
C THR A 150 0.77 23.30 11.19
N LEU A 151 0.59 22.26 10.38
CA LEU A 151 1.28 20.99 10.52
C LEU A 151 2.31 20.85 9.39
N GLU A 152 3.47 20.28 9.71
CA GLU A 152 4.48 19.99 8.71
C GLU A 152 4.11 18.73 7.95
N PRO A 153 4.09 18.75 6.60
CA PRO A 153 3.93 17.55 5.81
C PRO A 153 5.10 16.60 6.05
N PRO A 154 4.90 15.27 5.87
CA PRO A 154 6.01 14.32 5.91
C PRO A 154 7.09 14.71 4.90
N VAL A 155 8.32 14.27 5.15
CA VAL A 155 9.46 14.53 4.25
C VAL A 155 9.07 14.14 2.82
N PRO A 156 9.17 15.07 1.86
CA PRO A 156 8.76 14.80 0.49
C PRO A 156 9.58 13.66 -0.12
N ASN A 157 8.93 12.88 -0.97
CA ASN A 157 9.67 11.93 -1.81
C ASN A 157 10.64 12.69 -2.71
N THR A 158 11.84 12.12 -2.91
CA THR A 158 12.81 12.73 -3.82
C THR A 158 12.24 12.85 -5.23
N GLU A 159 12.44 14.01 -5.84
CA GLU A 159 12.09 14.28 -7.23
C GLU A 159 13.28 14.05 -8.18
N ASP A 160 14.47 13.74 -7.62
CA ASP A 160 15.60 13.23 -8.37
C ASP A 160 15.50 11.71 -8.53
N MET A 161 15.18 11.28 -9.74
CA MET A 161 14.82 9.91 -10.09
C MET A 161 15.60 9.40 -11.30
N PRO A 162 16.95 9.33 -11.23
CA PRO A 162 17.77 8.99 -12.38
C PRO A 162 17.49 7.57 -12.91
N PHE A 163 17.26 6.60 -12.05
CA PHE A 163 16.92 5.24 -12.47
C PHE A 163 15.58 5.19 -13.22
N VAL A 164 14.55 5.92 -12.74
CA VAL A 164 13.24 5.96 -13.39
C VAL A 164 13.31 6.54 -14.79
N ARG A 165 14.05 7.65 -14.95
CA ARG A 165 14.22 8.33 -16.26
C ARG A 165 14.86 7.44 -17.33
N ARG A 166 15.62 6.44 -16.91
CA ARG A 166 16.31 5.47 -17.79
C ARG A 166 15.66 4.09 -17.79
N SER A 167 14.50 3.96 -17.15
CA SER A 167 13.75 2.70 -17.15
C SER A 167 13.16 2.42 -18.52
N HIS A 168 13.12 1.14 -18.88
CA HIS A 168 12.48 0.63 -20.11
C HIS A 168 11.02 0.23 -19.88
N ALA A 169 10.61 0.13 -18.61
CA ALA A 169 9.24 -0.14 -18.21
C ALA A 169 9.01 0.30 -16.77
N ILE A 170 7.76 0.51 -16.38
CA ILE A 170 7.34 0.80 -15.01
C ILE A 170 6.24 -0.20 -14.61
N ALA A 171 6.50 -0.98 -13.56
CA ALA A 171 5.50 -1.79 -12.88
C ALA A 171 5.06 -1.05 -11.61
N GLY A 172 3.77 -0.74 -11.47
CA GLY A 172 3.32 0.14 -10.39
C GLY A 172 2.05 -0.34 -9.70
N PHE A 173 2.03 -0.12 -8.39
CA PHE A 173 0.82 -0.31 -7.58
C PHE A 173 -0.26 0.69 -7.99
N GLY A 174 -1.50 0.21 -8.05
CA GLY A 174 -2.68 0.99 -8.33
C GLY A 174 -3.26 0.73 -9.71
N ASN A 175 -4.36 1.42 -9.99
CA ASN A 175 -5.02 1.38 -11.28
C ASN A 175 -4.21 2.08 -12.38
N ARG A 176 -4.68 1.93 -13.63
CA ARG A 176 -4.01 2.54 -14.77
C ARG A 176 -3.82 4.06 -14.67
N PRO A 177 -4.81 4.88 -14.25
CA PRO A 177 -4.61 6.31 -14.03
C PRO A 177 -3.52 6.66 -13.03
N SER A 178 -3.41 5.92 -11.91
CA SER A 178 -2.38 6.15 -10.91
C SER A 178 -0.97 5.87 -11.45
N VAL A 179 -0.80 4.74 -12.15
CA VAL A 179 0.49 4.37 -12.75
C VAL A 179 0.83 5.26 -13.94
N ALA A 180 -0.17 5.76 -14.67
CA ALA A 180 0.02 6.67 -15.80
C ALA A 180 0.67 8.02 -15.41
N THR A 181 0.60 8.42 -14.14
CA THR A 181 1.32 9.61 -13.66
C THR A 181 2.84 9.54 -13.89
N TRP A 182 3.40 8.34 -14.03
CA TRP A 182 4.82 8.14 -14.29
C TRP A 182 5.24 8.44 -15.73
N THR A 183 4.30 8.56 -16.69
CA THR A 183 4.62 8.93 -18.08
C THR A 183 5.28 10.30 -18.19
N ASP A 184 5.01 11.20 -17.24
CA ASP A 184 5.67 12.52 -17.17
C ASP A 184 7.16 12.42 -16.81
N VAL A 185 7.59 11.29 -16.25
CA VAL A 185 8.99 11.03 -15.87
C VAL A 185 9.69 10.17 -16.92
N ALA A 186 9.01 9.14 -17.41
CA ALA A 186 9.50 8.23 -18.44
C ALA A 186 8.34 7.70 -19.30
N ALA A 187 8.36 8.01 -20.61
CA ALA A 187 7.34 7.57 -21.57
C ALA A 187 7.61 6.12 -22.03
N VAL A 188 7.38 5.16 -21.14
CA VAL A 188 7.66 3.74 -21.34
C VAL A 188 6.42 2.87 -21.06
N PRO A 189 6.41 1.59 -21.45
CA PRO A 189 5.34 0.65 -21.10
C PRO A 189 5.06 0.62 -19.59
N LEU A 190 3.76 0.65 -19.25
CA LEU A 190 3.26 0.67 -17.87
C LEU A 190 2.53 -0.64 -17.57
N PHE A 191 2.85 -1.23 -16.44
CA PHE A 191 2.27 -2.46 -15.93
C PHE A 191 1.62 -2.21 -14.56
N PRO A 192 0.35 -1.76 -14.52
CA PRO A 192 -0.38 -1.61 -13.26
C PRO A 192 -0.68 -2.97 -12.63
N PHE A 193 -0.62 -3.02 -11.30
CA PHE A 193 -1.00 -4.16 -10.50
C PHE A 193 -1.53 -3.72 -9.12
N ASN A 194 -2.41 -4.52 -8.54
CA ASN A 194 -3.06 -4.18 -7.28
C ASN A 194 -2.28 -4.74 -6.08
N ASN A 195 -2.43 -4.08 -4.93
CA ASN A 195 -2.13 -4.67 -3.64
C ASN A 195 -3.21 -5.72 -3.31
N TYR A 196 -2.98 -6.54 -2.28
CA TYR A 196 -3.91 -7.58 -1.90
C TYR A 196 -4.15 -7.66 -0.38
N GLY A 197 -5.30 -8.24 0.01
CA GLY A 197 -5.60 -8.63 1.39
C GLY A 197 -5.16 -10.05 1.68
N TYR A 198 -5.05 -10.38 2.96
CA TYR A 198 -4.70 -11.74 3.38
C TYR A 198 -5.87 -12.70 3.13
N ALA A 199 -5.60 -13.82 2.47
CA ALA A 199 -6.60 -14.85 2.18
C ALA A 199 -7.26 -15.46 3.44
N SER A 200 -6.58 -15.35 4.59
CA SER A 200 -7.10 -15.78 5.90
C SER A 200 -8.17 -14.87 6.47
N THR A 201 -8.47 -13.72 5.83
CA THR A 201 -9.47 -12.77 6.37
C THR A 201 -10.88 -13.34 6.28
N ARG A 202 -11.48 -13.49 7.44
CA ARG A 202 -12.87 -13.99 7.59
C ARG A 202 -13.88 -12.94 7.13
N SER A 203 -15.02 -13.38 6.57
CA SER A 203 -16.21 -12.54 6.39
C SER A 203 -16.84 -12.20 7.73
N THR A 204 -17.33 -10.97 7.86
CA THR A 204 -18.17 -10.56 8.98
C THR A 204 -19.61 -10.24 8.54
N ILE A 205 -19.94 -10.49 7.28
CA ILE A 205 -21.24 -10.12 6.67
C ILE A 205 -22.40 -10.83 7.38
N GLU A 206 -22.27 -12.15 7.60
CA GLU A 206 -23.33 -13.00 8.17
C GLU A 206 -23.59 -12.70 9.64
N SER A 207 -22.65 -12.09 10.35
CA SER A 207 -22.76 -11.74 11.78
C SER A 207 -23.02 -10.24 12.01
N LYS A 208 -23.22 -9.46 10.93
CA LYS A 208 -23.41 -8.02 10.98
C LYS A 208 -24.89 -7.64 11.04
N ASN A 209 -25.24 -6.77 12.00
CA ASN A 209 -26.51 -6.05 11.99
C ASN A 209 -26.37 -4.81 11.09
N PHE A 210 -26.85 -4.89 9.88
CA PHE A 210 -26.71 -3.80 8.91
C PHE A 210 -27.57 -2.58 9.23
N ALA A 211 -28.66 -2.74 9.99
CA ALA A 211 -29.48 -1.61 10.44
C ALA A 211 -28.67 -0.67 11.36
N ASP A 212 -27.81 -1.22 12.21
CA ASP A 212 -26.94 -0.44 13.10
C ASP A 212 -25.61 -0.09 12.42
N ALA A 213 -25.08 -0.99 11.57
CA ALA A 213 -23.77 -0.84 10.96
C ALA A 213 -23.73 0.28 9.90
N ARG A 214 -24.87 0.68 9.31
CA ARG A 214 -24.95 1.70 8.27
C ARG A 214 -24.39 3.05 8.71
N SER A 215 -24.60 3.43 9.98
CA SER A 215 -24.15 4.70 10.58
C SER A 215 -22.74 4.61 11.20
N ARG A 216 -22.04 3.45 11.04
CA ARG A 216 -20.72 3.19 11.61
C ARG A 216 -19.66 3.06 10.53
N PHE A 217 -18.66 3.92 10.60
CA PHE A 217 -17.60 4.04 9.62
C PHE A 217 -16.25 3.70 10.25
N LEU A 218 -15.44 2.93 9.54
CA LEU A 218 -14.11 2.55 9.96
C LEU A 218 -13.07 3.31 9.12
N PHE A 219 -12.25 4.13 9.77
CA PHE A 219 -10.99 4.62 9.21
C PHE A 219 -9.88 3.68 9.63
N PHE A 220 -9.29 2.96 8.67
CA PHE A 220 -8.25 1.97 8.92
C PHE A 220 -7.00 2.31 8.12
N ALA A 221 -5.94 2.79 8.80
CA ALA A 221 -4.72 3.29 8.19
C ALA A 221 -3.50 3.07 9.08
N SER A 222 -2.31 3.44 8.61
CA SER A 222 -1.09 3.41 9.43
C SER A 222 -0.64 4.82 9.82
N ARG A 223 0.11 5.50 8.98
CA ARG A 223 0.70 6.83 9.19
C ARG A 223 0.10 7.86 8.22
N ASP A 224 0.56 9.11 8.34
CA ASP A 224 0.25 10.22 7.45
C ASP A 224 -1.24 10.60 7.49
N GLN A 225 -1.74 10.86 8.71
CA GLN A 225 -3.17 11.02 9.00
C GLN A 225 -3.83 12.06 8.10
N VAL A 226 -3.19 13.22 7.88
CA VAL A 226 -3.70 14.28 7.01
C VAL A 226 -3.74 13.83 5.55
N ALA A 227 -2.66 13.20 5.05
CA ALA A 227 -2.62 12.71 3.67
C ALA A 227 -3.66 11.60 3.41
N LYS A 228 -4.01 10.81 4.45
CA LYS A 228 -5.05 9.78 4.41
C LYS A 228 -6.46 10.31 4.65
N GLY A 229 -6.60 11.58 5.02
CA GLY A 229 -7.87 12.28 5.17
C GLY A 229 -8.56 12.12 6.52
N LEU A 230 -7.85 11.68 7.56
CA LEU A 230 -8.42 11.61 8.91
C LEU A 230 -8.84 12.98 9.42
N ASP A 231 -8.10 14.03 9.09
CA ASP A 231 -8.45 15.43 9.41
C ASP A 231 -9.87 15.82 8.95
N LEU A 232 -10.23 15.41 7.73
CA LEU A 232 -11.55 15.68 7.15
C LEU A 232 -12.64 14.89 7.89
N LEU A 233 -12.37 13.64 8.18
CA LEU A 233 -13.35 12.77 8.87
C LEU A 233 -13.61 13.25 10.30
N LEU A 234 -12.57 13.64 11.03
CA LEU A 234 -12.72 14.18 12.40
C LEU A 234 -13.59 15.44 12.41
N GLU A 235 -13.36 16.35 11.46
CA GLU A 235 -14.17 17.58 11.32
C GLU A 235 -15.63 17.27 10.99
N ILE A 236 -15.88 16.33 10.06
CA ILE A 236 -17.25 15.97 9.64
C ILE A 236 -18.00 15.25 10.79
N PHE A 237 -17.42 14.19 11.36
CA PHE A 237 -18.10 13.40 12.37
C PHE A 237 -18.34 14.16 13.68
N ALA A 238 -17.54 15.18 13.99
CA ALA A 238 -17.78 16.07 15.13
C ALA A 238 -19.10 16.88 15.00
N HIS A 239 -19.60 17.06 13.77
CA HIS A 239 -20.87 17.77 13.51
C HIS A 239 -22.07 16.83 13.34
N HIS A 240 -21.84 15.49 13.34
CA HIS A 240 -22.85 14.46 13.11
C HIS A 240 -22.87 13.43 14.26
N PRO A 241 -23.42 13.76 15.45
CA PRO A 241 -23.41 12.88 16.60
C PRO A 241 -24.21 11.59 16.42
N GLU A 242 -25.08 11.50 15.41
CA GLU A 242 -25.84 10.31 15.01
C GLU A 242 -25.00 9.28 14.25
N LEU A 243 -23.82 9.66 13.75
CA LEU A 243 -22.90 8.79 13.01
C LEU A 243 -21.68 8.46 13.89
N GLU A 244 -21.14 7.26 13.77
CA GLU A 244 -19.99 6.81 14.54
C GLU A 244 -18.75 6.62 13.66
N LEU A 245 -17.60 7.17 14.07
CA LEU A 245 -16.31 6.98 13.43
C LEU A 245 -15.37 6.17 14.33
N TYR A 246 -14.92 5.02 13.84
CA TYR A 246 -13.88 4.21 14.48
C TYR A 246 -12.53 4.49 13.83
N VAL A 247 -11.58 5.05 14.58
CA VAL A 247 -10.27 5.48 14.08
C VAL A 247 -9.21 4.47 14.48
N CYS A 248 -8.81 3.61 13.53
CA CYS A 248 -7.78 2.60 13.71
C CYS A 248 -6.53 3.01 12.93
N SER A 249 -5.63 3.74 13.58
CA SER A 249 -4.39 4.22 12.94
C SER A 249 -3.29 4.52 13.96
N ALA A 250 -2.10 4.79 13.47
CA ALA A 250 -0.95 5.15 14.30
C ALA A 250 -0.93 6.66 14.65
N TYR A 251 -2.09 7.32 14.73
CA TYR A 251 -2.20 8.76 14.99
C TYR A 251 -1.40 9.21 16.22
N GLY A 252 -1.34 8.40 17.26
CA GLY A 252 -0.57 8.70 18.48
C GLY A 252 0.93 8.89 18.27
N LYS A 253 1.46 8.55 17.08
CA LYS A 253 2.86 8.83 16.70
C LYS A 253 3.04 10.19 16.02
N GLU A 254 1.96 10.89 15.72
CA GLU A 254 1.93 12.20 15.08
C GLU A 254 1.45 13.25 16.10
N GLU A 255 2.29 13.57 17.09
CA GLU A 255 1.92 14.40 18.23
C GLU A 255 1.30 15.76 17.84
N SER A 256 1.82 16.40 16.80
CA SER A 256 1.29 17.67 16.32
C SER A 256 -0.13 17.54 15.75
N PHE A 257 -0.42 16.39 15.09
CA PHE A 257 -1.76 16.07 14.63
C PHE A 257 -2.70 15.82 15.82
N VAL A 258 -2.26 15.06 16.82
CA VAL A 258 -3.05 14.78 18.04
C VAL A 258 -3.40 16.11 18.74
N ARG A 259 -2.42 17.02 18.93
CA ARG A 259 -2.70 18.34 19.53
C ARG A 259 -3.70 19.18 18.73
N CYS A 260 -3.65 19.10 17.39
CA CYS A 260 -4.56 19.86 16.52
C CYS A 260 -6.00 19.31 16.58
N TYR A 261 -6.16 18.01 16.84
CA TYR A 261 -7.46 17.30 16.85
C TYR A 261 -7.76 16.64 18.21
N GLU A 262 -7.23 17.19 19.31
CA GLU A 262 -7.38 16.63 20.66
C GLU A 262 -8.85 16.52 21.05
N GLN A 263 -9.65 17.56 20.76
CA GLN A 263 -11.08 17.60 21.08
C GLN A 263 -11.82 16.46 20.37
N GLU A 264 -11.60 16.29 19.08
CA GLU A 264 -12.27 15.27 18.28
C GLU A 264 -11.82 13.85 18.65
N LEU A 265 -10.52 13.65 18.83
CA LEU A 265 -9.97 12.32 19.12
C LEU A 265 -10.25 11.82 20.53
N LEU A 266 -10.30 12.73 21.53
CA LEU A 266 -10.33 12.32 22.94
C LEU A 266 -11.62 12.70 23.67
N HIS A 267 -12.41 13.64 23.14
CA HIS A 267 -13.55 14.23 23.87
C HIS A 267 -14.85 14.25 23.06
N THR A 268 -14.88 13.76 21.83
CA THR A 268 -16.08 13.67 21.00
C THR A 268 -16.66 12.27 21.09
N ALA A 269 -17.88 12.15 21.62
CA ALA A 269 -18.47 10.89 22.06
C ALA A 269 -18.67 9.83 20.95
N ASN A 270 -18.92 10.27 19.71
CA ASN A 270 -19.14 9.42 18.53
C ASN A 270 -17.88 9.15 17.71
N ILE A 271 -16.71 9.59 18.19
CA ILE A 271 -15.40 9.32 17.57
C ILE A 271 -14.59 8.41 18.49
N HIS A 272 -14.35 7.19 18.03
CA HIS A 272 -13.71 6.13 18.81
C HIS A 272 -12.24 5.98 18.37
N ALA A 273 -11.32 6.63 19.09
CA ALA A 273 -9.89 6.62 18.81
C ALA A 273 -9.23 5.32 19.33
N MET A 274 -9.22 4.26 18.50
CA MET A 274 -8.81 2.90 18.87
C MET A 274 -7.30 2.66 18.83
N GLY A 275 -6.52 3.57 18.21
CA GLY A 275 -5.09 3.35 17.97
C GLY A 275 -4.82 2.33 16.87
N LEU A 276 -3.57 1.86 16.80
CA LEU A 276 -3.16 0.91 15.77
C LEU A 276 -3.63 -0.51 16.12
N ILE A 277 -4.43 -1.09 15.26
CA ILE A 277 -4.95 -2.46 15.39
C ILE A 277 -4.33 -3.34 14.30
N GLY A 278 -3.91 -4.55 14.69
CA GLY A 278 -3.39 -5.54 13.73
C GLY A 278 -4.50 -6.15 12.90
N VAL A 279 -4.25 -6.36 11.61
CA VAL A 279 -5.16 -7.09 10.72
C VAL A 279 -5.33 -8.55 11.18
N ASN A 280 -6.50 -9.14 10.94
CA ASN A 280 -6.82 -10.52 11.32
C ASN A 280 -6.76 -10.83 12.84
N THR A 281 -6.80 -9.82 13.70
CA THR A 281 -6.98 -9.98 15.16
C THR A 281 -8.47 -10.04 15.49
N GLU A 282 -8.82 -10.56 16.67
CA GLU A 282 -10.23 -10.54 17.10
C GLU A 282 -10.76 -9.10 17.21
N GLN A 283 -9.95 -8.15 17.68
CA GLN A 283 -10.31 -6.74 17.72
C GLN A 283 -10.62 -6.17 16.32
N PHE A 284 -9.86 -6.56 15.28
CA PHE A 284 -10.19 -6.20 13.90
C PHE A 284 -11.54 -6.76 13.48
N TYR A 285 -11.84 -8.05 13.82
CA TYR A 285 -13.11 -8.67 13.46
C TYR A 285 -14.29 -8.09 14.25
N ASP A 286 -14.09 -7.69 15.50
CA ASP A 286 -15.13 -7.00 16.28
C ASP A 286 -15.53 -5.69 15.60
N LEU A 287 -14.56 -4.88 15.18
CA LEU A 287 -14.81 -3.63 14.47
C LEU A 287 -15.46 -3.85 13.10
N THR A 288 -14.93 -4.80 12.31
CA THR A 288 -15.51 -5.07 10.98
C THR A 288 -16.91 -5.68 11.05
N ARG A 289 -17.30 -6.26 12.19
CA ARG A 289 -18.66 -6.76 12.44
C ARG A 289 -19.65 -5.64 12.72
N ILE A 290 -19.24 -4.59 13.42
CA ILE A 290 -20.13 -3.48 13.79
C ILE A 290 -20.15 -2.34 12.77
N CYS A 291 -19.09 -2.14 11.98
CA CYS A 291 -19.02 -1.09 10.95
C CYS A 291 -19.58 -1.59 9.61
N GLY A 292 -20.36 -0.76 8.91
CA GLY A 292 -20.83 -1.02 7.54
C GLY A 292 -19.83 -0.63 6.48
N HIS A 293 -19.08 0.41 6.73
CA HIS A 293 -18.23 1.08 5.74
C HIS A 293 -16.78 1.16 6.19
N VAL A 294 -15.85 1.09 5.22
CA VAL A 294 -14.49 1.60 5.38
C VAL A 294 -14.36 2.88 4.59
N ILE A 295 -13.89 3.95 5.25
CA ILE A 295 -13.76 5.27 4.62
C ILE A 295 -12.31 5.73 4.59
N HIS A 296 -11.81 6.13 3.41
CA HIS A 296 -10.39 6.46 3.21
C HIS A 296 -10.23 7.58 2.16
N PRO A 297 -10.48 8.85 2.52
CA PRO A 297 -10.44 9.98 1.58
C PRO A 297 -9.00 10.49 1.39
N SER A 298 -8.09 9.59 1.00
CA SER A 298 -6.67 9.90 0.80
C SER A 298 -6.44 10.83 -0.38
N CYS A 299 -5.51 11.77 -0.27
CA CYS A 299 -5.12 12.64 -1.37
C CYS A 299 -4.05 12.01 -2.29
N SER A 300 -3.41 10.92 -1.88
CA SER A 300 -2.45 10.19 -2.71
C SER A 300 -2.16 8.82 -2.09
N ASP A 301 -2.60 7.77 -2.75
CA ASP A 301 -2.37 6.38 -2.36
C ASP A 301 -2.25 5.49 -3.61
N ALA A 302 -2.05 4.19 -3.42
CA ALA A 302 -2.03 3.21 -4.50
C ALA A 302 -2.50 1.85 -3.99
N THR A 303 -3.78 1.57 -4.14
CA THR A 303 -4.44 0.37 -3.62
C THR A 303 -4.13 0.15 -2.13
N PRO A 304 -4.66 0.99 -1.21
CA PRO A 304 -4.32 0.92 0.20
C PRO A 304 -4.69 -0.46 0.77
N GLY A 305 -3.68 -1.21 1.25
CA GLY A 305 -3.84 -2.56 1.75
C GLY A 305 -4.79 -2.65 2.96
N SER A 306 -4.90 -1.56 3.73
CA SER A 306 -5.84 -1.44 4.84
C SER A 306 -7.30 -1.45 4.37
N VAL A 307 -7.63 -0.71 3.31
CA VAL A 307 -8.96 -0.71 2.69
C VAL A 307 -9.27 -2.09 2.11
N VAL A 308 -8.32 -2.64 1.33
CA VAL A 308 -8.45 -3.99 0.75
C VAL A 308 -8.73 -5.03 1.84
N GLN A 309 -8.04 -4.95 2.98
CA GLN A 309 -8.26 -5.85 4.09
C GLN A 309 -9.67 -5.75 4.67
N CYS A 310 -10.21 -4.53 4.80
CA CYS A 310 -11.59 -4.29 5.23
C CYS A 310 -12.60 -4.81 4.20
N MET A 311 -12.33 -4.65 2.89
CA MET A 311 -13.16 -5.22 1.83
C MET A 311 -13.23 -6.75 1.90
N HIS A 312 -12.13 -7.43 2.21
CA HIS A 312 -12.12 -8.88 2.47
C HIS A 312 -12.99 -9.28 3.65
N ALA A 313 -13.15 -8.43 4.65
CA ALA A 313 -14.08 -8.67 5.77
C ALA A 313 -15.55 -8.34 5.42
N GLY A 314 -15.78 -7.64 4.30
CA GLY A 314 -17.11 -7.26 3.82
C GLY A 314 -17.56 -5.85 4.20
N LEU A 315 -16.62 -4.92 4.45
CA LEU A 315 -16.95 -3.50 4.60
C LEU A 315 -17.03 -2.83 3.22
N ILE A 316 -18.04 -1.98 3.07
CA ILE A 316 -18.30 -1.25 1.84
C ILE A 316 -17.31 -0.07 1.75
N PRO A 317 -16.48 0.04 0.69
CA PRO A 317 -15.47 1.10 0.59
C PRO A 317 -16.07 2.44 0.18
N ILE A 318 -15.61 3.51 0.83
CA ILE A 318 -15.80 4.90 0.42
C ILE A 318 -14.39 5.48 0.28
N VAL A 319 -13.93 5.69 -0.94
CA VAL A 319 -12.54 6.08 -1.21
C VAL A 319 -12.47 7.15 -2.28
N THR A 320 -11.44 7.98 -2.27
CA THR A 320 -11.16 8.88 -3.39
C THR A 320 -10.56 8.11 -4.58
N LYS A 321 -10.72 8.65 -5.79
CA LYS A 321 -9.99 8.17 -6.98
C LYS A 321 -8.48 8.13 -6.77
N GLU A 322 -7.98 8.98 -5.84
CA GLU A 322 -6.57 9.08 -5.50
C GLU A 322 -6.03 7.83 -4.78
N CYS A 323 -6.93 6.95 -4.31
CA CYS A 323 -6.57 5.62 -3.80
C CYS A 323 -6.13 4.62 -4.87
N GLY A 324 -6.34 4.93 -6.15
CA GLY A 324 -5.89 4.10 -7.27
C GLY A 324 -6.50 2.70 -7.29
N MET A 325 -7.78 2.59 -6.90
CA MET A 325 -8.54 1.33 -6.88
C MET A 325 -9.56 1.30 -8.01
N GLU A 326 -9.87 0.10 -8.50
CA GLU A 326 -10.97 -0.15 -9.44
C GLU A 326 -12.12 -0.78 -8.66
N LEU A 327 -13.13 0.00 -8.29
CA LEU A 327 -14.26 -0.49 -7.48
C LEU A 327 -15.30 -1.27 -8.26
N GLN A 328 -15.31 -1.18 -9.59
CA GLN A 328 -16.24 -1.91 -10.48
C GLN A 328 -17.73 -1.79 -10.08
N GLY A 329 -18.12 -0.62 -9.58
CA GLY A 329 -19.50 -0.34 -9.17
C GLY A 329 -19.89 -0.80 -7.77
N VAL A 330 -18.93 -1.27 -6.96
CA VAL A 330 -19.17 -1.53 -5.53
C VAL A 330 -18.66 -0.36 -4.68
N GLY A 331 -19.35 -0.08 -3.58
CA GLY A 331 -19.00 1.05 -2.73
C GLY A 331 -19.15 2.40 -3.41
N THR A 332 -18.34 3.38 -3.01
CA THR A 332 -18.40 4.74 -3.55
C THR A 332 -16.99 5.28 -3.83
N GLU A 333 -16.72 5.65 -5.07
CA GLU A 333 -15.57 6.49 -5.40
C GLU A 333 -15.99 7.97 -5.24
N LEU A 334 -15.32 8.67 -4.33
CA LEU A 334 -15.54 10.10 -4.10
C LEU A 334 -15.05 10.89 -5.33
N PRO A 335 -15.87 11.75 -5.92
CA PRO A 335 -15.49 12.54 -7.12
C PRO A 335 -14.36 13.54 -6.79
N ASP A 336 -14.32 14.04 -5.56
CA ASP A 336 -13.27 14.89 -5.02
C ASP A 336 -13.11 14.66 -3.51
N ASP A 337 -12.11 15.29 -2.92
CA ASP A 337 -11.79 15.20 -1.49
C ASP A 337 -12.23 16.41 -0.67
N SER A 338 -13.22 17.18 -1.17
CA SER A 338 -13.79 18.29 -0.41
C SER A 338 -14.62 17.79 0.78
N PRO A 339 -14.58 18.51 1.94
CA PRO A 339 -15.40 18.14 3.10
C PRO A 339 -16.88 17.98 2.73
N ALA A 340 -17.44 18.89 1.94
CA ALA A 340 -18.85 18.84 1.54
C ALA A 340 -19.21 17.60 0.71
N THR A 341 -18.33 17.17 -0.20
CA THR A 341 -18.52 15.93 -0.97
C THR A 341 -18.47 14.70 -0.07
N ILE A 342 -17.48 14.65 0.83
CA ILE A 342 -17.32 13.52 1.76
C ILE A 342 -18.52 13.41 2.69
N GLU A 343 -18.93 14.54 3.31
CA GLU A 343 -20.09 14.64 4.20
C GLU A 343 -21.37 14.17 3.52
N ARG A 344 -21.66 14.69 2.32
CA ARG A 344 -22.83 14.26 1.54
C ARG A 344 -22.84 12.75 1.30
N VAL A 345 -21.71 12.16 0.90
CA VAL A 345 -21.61 10.71 0.64
C VAL A 345 -21.78 9.90 1.93
N ILE A 346 -21.28 10.36 3.07
CA ILE A 346 -21.48 9.74 4.38
C ILE A 346 -22.96 9.71 4.72
N ILE A 347 -23.67 10.83 4.60
CA ILE A 347 -25.12 10.94 4.87
C ILE A 347 -25.93 10.05 3.89
N GLU A 348 -25.60 10.07 2.61
CA GLU A 348 -26.25 9.21 1.61
C GLU A 348 -26.02 7.73 1.92
N SER A 349 -24.86 7.34 2.45
CA SER A 349 -24.54 5.97 2.82
C SER A 349 -25.31 5.50 4.04
N ASP A 350 -25.48 6.34 5.04
CA ASP A 350 -26.34 6.07 6.20
C ASP A 350 -27.82 5.92 5.82
N GLY A 351 -28.28 6.70 4.85
CA GLY A 351 -29.67 6.64 4.35
C GLY A 351 -30.00 5.40 3.51
N ARG A 352 -29.04 4.50 3.22
CA ARG A 352 -29.27 3.32 2.39
C ARG A 352 -30.08 2.26 3.10
N GLN A 353 -30.93 1.56 2.32
CA GLN A 353 -31.71 0.43 2.85
C GLN A 353 -30.82 -0.76 3.17
N GLU A 354 -31.18 -1.52 4.18
CA GLU A 354 -30.44 -2.71 4.65
C GLU A 354 -30.14 -3.71 3.54
N GLY A 355 -31.14 -4.02 2.70
CA GLY A 355 -30.98 -4.94 1.58
C GLY A 355 -29.90 -4.51 0.58
N TRP A 356 -29.79 -3.21 0.33
CA TRP A 356 -28.71 -2.65 -0.50
C TRP A 356 -27.33 -2.82 0.16
N LEU A 357 -27.25 -2.55 1.47
CA LEU A 357 -26.00 -2.70 2.23
C LEU A 357 -25.49 -4.14 2.22
N VAL A 358 -26.38 -5.11 2.43
CA VAL A 358 -26.06 -6.55 2.38
C VAL A 358 -25.52 -6.94 0.99
N ASP A 359 -26.21 -6.49 -0.07
CA ASP A 359 -25.79 -6.76 -1.47
C ASP A 359 -24.42 -6.15 -1.75
N GLN A 360 -24.23 -4.89 -1.39
CA GLN A 360 -22.95 -4.20 -1.58
C GLN A 360 -21.80 -4.84 -0.78
N ALA A 361 -22.04 -5.25 0.45
CA ALA A 361 -21.02 -5.92 1.26
C ALA A 361 -20.59 -7.25 0.63
N ARG A 362 -21.52 -8.04 0.11
CA ARG A 362 -21.23 -9.31 -0.59
C ARG A 362 -20.46 -9.07 -1.89
N LYS A 363 -20.91 -8.11 -2.71
CA LYS A 363 -20.21 -7.72 -3.95
C LYS A 363 -18.81 -7.17 -3.68
N THR A 364 -18.65 -6.36 -2.64
CA THR A 364 -17.34 -5.84 -2.20
C THR A 364 -16.39 -6.97 -1.86
N ARG A 365 -16.83 -7.94 -1.05
CA ARG A 365 -16.01 -9.10 -0.71
C ARG A 365 -15.69 -9.95 -1.93
N GLN A 366 -16.64 -10.17 -2.82
CA GLN A 366 -16.40 -10.89 -4.07
C GLN A 366 -15.32 -10.19 -4.91
N LEU A 367 -15.44 -8.89 -5.13
CA LEU A 367 -14.43 -8.09 -5.83
C LEU A 367 -13.05 -8.19 -5.16
N ALA A 368 -13.01 -8.14 -3.81
CA ALA A 368 -11.77 -8.27 -3.07
C ALA A 368 -11.09 -9.63 -3.31
N LEU A 369 -11.85 -10.72 -3.30
CA LEU A 369 -11.36 -12.07 -3.57
C LEU A 369 -10.89 -12.26 -5.03
N GLU A 370 -11.54 -11.61 -5.99
CA GLU A 370 -11.22 -11.75 -7.42
C GLU A 370 -10.04 -10.87 -7.86
N GLN A 371 -9.99 -9.60 -7.42
CA GLN A 371 -9.08 -8.58 -7.94
C GLN A 371 -7.99 -8.16 -6.96
N TYR A 372 -8.25 -8.30 -5.65
CA TYR A 372 -7.36 -7.86 -4.59
C TYR A 372 -6.89 -9.02 -3.70
N SER A 373 -6.75 -10.20 -4.29
CA SER A 373 -6.24 -11.41 -3.62
C SER A 373 -4.77 -11.65 -3.95
N GLU A 374 -4.14 -12.47 -3.13
CA GLU A 374 -2.77 -12.94 -3.33
C GLU A 374 -2.62 -13.66 -4.69
N ASP A 375 -3.62 -14.48 -5.06
CA ASP A 375 -3.63 -15.20 -6.35
C ASP A 375 -3.73 -14.24 -7.54
N ALA A 376 -4.54 -13.18 -7.44
CA ALA A 376 -4.63 -12.15 -8.48
C ALA A 376 -3.30 -11.42 -8.66
N PHE A 377 -2.61 -11.10 -7.56
CA PHE A 377 -1.28 -10.50 -7.59
C PHE A 377 -0.25 -11.42 -8.28
N VAL A 378 -0.23 -12.70 -7.90
CA VAL A 378 0.68 -13.69 -8.49
C VAL A 378 0.41 -13.87 -9.98
N ARG A 379 -0.85 -14.03 -10.40
CA ARG A 379 -1.21 -14.11 -11.83
C ARG A 379 -0.71 -12.89 -12.58
N ARG A 380 -0.98 -11.69 -12.05
CA ARG A 380 -0.58 -10.44 -12.70
C ARG A 380 0.94 -10.31 -12.83
N TRP A 381 1.70 -10.68 -11.79
CA TRP A 381 3.16 -10.65 -11.85
C TRP A 381 3.75 -11.69 -12.80
N ASN A 382 3.13 -12.85 -12.98
CA ASN A 382 3.54 -13.80 -14.02
C ASN A 382 3.37 -13.21 -15.42
N GLU A 383 2.24 -12.51 -15.71
CA GLU A 383 2.03 -11.80 -16.97
C GLU A 383 3.08 -10.70 -17.20
N ILE A 384 3.33 -9.90 -16.16
CA ILE A 384 4.34 -8.84 -16.19
C ILE A 384 5.72 -9.44 -16.48
N ALA A 385 6.13 -10.48 -15.76
CA ALA A 385 7.44 -11.11 -15.93
C ALA A 385 7.65 -11.66 -17.36
N VAL A 386 6.62 -12.27 -17.96
CA VAL A 386 6.65 -12.72 -19.37
C VAL A 386 6.80 -11.53 -20.31
N SER A 387 6.04 -10.45 -20.08
CA SER A 387 6.14 -9.22 -20.89
C SER A 387 7.53 -8.58 -20.80
N LEU A 388 8.11 -8.53 -19.59
CA LEU A 388 9.47 -8.00 -19.38
C LEU A 388 10.53 -8.87 -20.08
N ALA A 389 10.37 -10.18 -20.08
CA ALA A 389 11.29 -11.09 -20.77
C ALA A 389 11.31 -10.88 -22.29
N SER A 390 10.22 -10.40 -22.88
CA SER A 390 10.13 -10.08 -24.31
C SER A 390 10.81 -8.77 -24.70
N LEU A 391 10.99 -7.82 -23.77
CA LEU A 391 11.69 -6.56 -24.03
C LEU A 391 13.16 -6.74 -24.39
N HIS A 392 13.80 -7.83 -23.95
CA HIS A 392 15.16 -8.19 -24.36
C HIS A 392 15.32 -8.47 -25.85
N GLY A 393 14.27 -8.95 -26.52
CA GLY A 393 14.31 -9.31 -27.94
C GLY A 393 14.23 -8.11 -28.91
N THR A 394 13.75 -6.97 -28.42
CA THR A 394 13.50 -5.78 -29.24
C THR A 394 14.63 -4.74 -29.19
N GLY A 395 15.48 -4.77 -28.16
CA GLY A 395 16.58 -3.82 -27.97
C GLY A 395 17.85 -4.09 -28.80
N GLN A 396 17.96 -5.20 -29.54
CA GLN A 396 19.10 -5.52 -30.41
C GLN A 396 18.89 -5.16 -31.89
N ARG A 397 17.81 -4.42 -32.22
CA ARG A 397 17.54 -3.96 -33.59
C ARG A 397 17.13 -2.48 -33.56
N ALA A 398 18.05 -1.60 -33.23
CA ALA A 398 17.98 -0.18 -33.59
C ALA A 398 19.39 0.40 -33.64
#